data_875a26ae51f8ce5c8285af701876626f
#
_entry.id   875a26ae51f8ce5c8285af701876626f
#
_cell.length_a   1.000
_cell.length_b   1.000
_cell.length_c   1.000
_cell.angle_alpha   90.00
_cell.angle_beta   90.00
_cell.angle_gamma   90.00
#
_symmetry.space_group_name_H-M   'P 1'
#
loop_
_entity.id
_entity.type
_entity.pdbx_description
1 polymer ?
#
loop_
_entity_poly.entity_id
_entity_poly.type
_entity_poly.pdbx_seq_one_letter_code
_entity_poly.pdbx_strand_id
1 'polypeptide(L)'
;TDPALGYLQSLYDGDNVSLCVADSTPNGPQGWFYNTYVQENDWEKIFAAWFEFEDSVIPFRTKSELKDFKENLTKDEESEMERFDVSWENMHWRRKTLRDKCNGDVNKFRQEYPSDPNECFLLSSRPRFNIEIVDEMSKAAKKQIYKLGTMADQRETASFVPDHSGNWRVYEEPQYDSQYVMTVDTCTGE
;
A
#
# COMPACT_ATOMS: atom_id res chain seq x y z
N THR A 1 10.24 22.09 -3.01
CA THR A 1 8.88 22.52 -2.59
C THR A 1 7.93 22.17 -3.71
N ASP A 2 6.92 21.35 -3.42
CA ASP A 2 5.91 20.96 -4.38
C ASP A 2 5.09 22.21 -4.81
N PRO A 3 5.04 22.56 -6.12
CA PRO A 3 4.32 23.73 -6.59
C PRO A 3 2.82 23.71 -6.22
N ALA A 4 2.22 22.51 -6.09
CA ALA A 4 0.83 22.35 -5.68
C ALA A 4 0.56 22.88 -4.27
N LEU A 5 1.53 22.80 -3.36
CA LEU A 5 1.42 23.29 -1.98
C LEU A 5 1.23 24.80 -1.92
N GLY A 6 1.90 25.55 -2.78
CA GLY A 6 1.76 27.00 -2.86
C GLY A 6 0.37 27.45 -3.34
N TYR A 7 -0.20 26.73 -4.29
CA TYR A 7 -1.56 26.99 -4.77
C TYR A 7 -2.60 26.67 -3.70
N LEU A 8 -2.46 25.55 -3.00
CA LEU A 8 -3.39 25.14 -1.95
C LEU A 8 -3.36 26.12 -0.77
N GLN A 9 -2.18 26.57 -0.32
CA GLN A 9 -2.06 27.58 0.73
C GLN A 9 -2.76 28.89 0.36
N SER A 10 -2.68 29.32 -0.89
CA SER A 10 -3.38 30.54 -1.35
C SER A 10 -4.90 30.41 -1.37
N LEU A 11 -5.44 29.19 -1.44
CA LEU A 11 -6.89 28.93 -1.38
C LEU A 11 -7.42 28.94 0.06
N TYR A 12 -6.57 28.63 1.04
CA TYR A 12 -6.92 28.60 2.47
C TYR A 12 -6.87 29.97 3.17
N ASP A 13 -6.22 30.96 2.58
CA ASP A 13 -6.02 32.31 3.20
C ASP A 13 -7.25 33.24 3.10
N GLY A 14 -8.41 32.73 2.72
CA GLY A 14 -9.64 33.52 2.60
C GLY A 14 -10.69 33.18 3.64
N ASP A 15 -11.32 34.18 4.24
CA ASP A 15 -12.47 34.07 5.16
C ASP A 15 -13.75 33.47 4.52
N ASN A 16 -13.66 32.99 3.28
CA ASN A 16 -14.78 32.38 2.56
C ASN A 16 -14.67 30.86 2.60
N VAL A 17 -15.77 30.21 2.93
CA VAL A 17 -15.92 28.75 2.85
C VAL A 17 -15.78 28.34 1.39
N SER A 18 -14.63 27.86 1.01
CA SER A 18 -14.34 27.33 -0.33
C SER A 18 -14.24 25.81 -0.24
N LEU A 19 -14.90 25.13 -1.17
CA LEU A 19 -14.70 23.69 -1.35
C LEU A 19 -13.41 23.49 -2.17
N CYS A 20 -12.46 22.78 -1.59
CA CYS A 20 -11.25 22.34 -2.30
C CYS A 20 -11.33 20.83 -2.54
N VAL A 21 -11.23 20.42 -3.79
CA VAL A 21 -11.18 19.00 -4.19
C VAL A 21 -9.83 18.73 -4.83
N ALA A 22 -9.11 17.78 -4.30
CA ALA A 22 -7.86 17.28 -4.89
C ALA A 22 -8.11 15.88 -5.46
N ASP A 23 -8.04 15.76 -6.77
CA ASP A 23 -8.15 14.50 -7.49
C ASP A 23 -6.82 14.17 -8.16
N SER A 24 -6.35 12.94 -7.98
CA SER A 24 -5.09 12.49 -8.59
C SER A 24 -5.04 10.98 -8.72
N THR A 25 -4.45 10.50 -9.81
CA THR A 25 -3.99 9.13 -9.90
C THR A 25 -2.72 8.98 -9.04
N PRO A 26 -2.64 7.97 -8.18
CA PRO A 26 -1.48 7.75 -7.31
C PRO A 26 -0.20 7.55 -8.11
N ASN A 27 0.89 8.18 -7.65
CA ASN A 27 2.21 8.06 -8.26
C ASN A 27 3.28 7.71 -7.21
N GLY A 28 3.08 6.56 -6.55
CA GLY A 28 3.98 6.07 -5.51
C GLY A 28 3.70 6.61 -4.11
N PRO A 29 4.37 6.02 -3.10
CA PRO A 29 4.19 6.38 -1.70
C PRO A 29 4.99 7.65 -1.34
N GLN A 30 4.83 8.71 -2.11
CA GLN A 30 5.55 9.97 -1.93
C GLN A 30 4.76 11.17 -2.47
N GLY A 31 5.18 12.36 -2.07
CA GLY A 31 4.59 13.62 -2.50
C GLY A 31 3.40 14.06 -1.66
N TRP A 32 2.92 15.26 -1.95
CA TRP A 32 1.89 15.91 -1.16
C TRP A 32 0.58 15.09 -1.10
N PHE A 33 0.12 14.58 -2.22
CA PHE A 33 -1.15 13.84 -2.30
C PHE A 33 -1.12 12.57 -1.45
N TYR A 34 -0.04 11.76 -1.54
CA TYR A 34 0.15 10.59 -0.69
C TYR A 34 0.18 10.96 0.79
N ASN A 35 1.04 11.93 1.17
CA ASN A 35 1.19 12.34 2.56
C ASN A 35 -0.13 12.85 3.14
N THR A 36 -0.89 13.64 2.37
CA THR A 36 -2.21 14.13 2.78
C THR A 36 -3.22 13.01 2.91
N TYR A 37 -3.14 12.01 2.04
CA TYR A 37 -4.06 10.86 2.08
C TYR A 37 -3.82 9.95 3.28
N VAL A 38 -2.56 9.66 3.64
CA VAL A 38 -2.23 8.71 4.72
C VAL A 38 -2.15 9.33 6.11
N GLN A 39 -1.88 10.62 6.21
CA GLN A 39 -1.79 11.32 7.48
C GLN A 39 -3.18 11.68 8.04
N GLU A 40 -3.27 11.80 9.37
CA GLU A 40 -4.44 12.36 10.02
C GLU A 40 -4.47 13.88 9.80
N ASN A 41 -5.56 14.37 9.21
CA ASN A 41 -5.78 15.77 8.87
C ASN A 41 -7.27 16.03 8.61
N ASP A 42 -7.63 17.28 8.33
CA ASP A 42 -9.03 17.73 8.12
C ASP A 42 -9.57 17.42 6.71
N TRP A 43 -8.79 16.79 5.83
CA TRP A 43 -9.25 16.40 4.50
C TRP A 43 -10.15 15.18 4.58
N GLU A 44 -11.33 15.26 3.98
CA GLU A 44 -12.16 14.08 3.71
C GLU A 44 -11.51 13.25 2.62
N LYS A 45 -11.28 11.97 2.90
CA LYS A 45 -10.57 11.04 2.02
C LYS A 45 -11.58 10.16 1.32
N ILE A 46 -11.72 10.36 0.02
CA ILE A 46 -12.62 9.58 -0.82
C ILE A 46 -11.77 8.65 -1.70
N PHE A 47 -12.10 7.39 -1.68
CA PHE A 47 -11.55 6.38 -2.58
C PHE A 47 -12.70 5.68 -3.29
N ALA A 48 -12.60 5.54 -4.59
CA ALA A 48 -13.56 4.78 -5.40
C ALA A 48 -12.83 3.60 -6.05
N ALA A 49 -13.21 2.39 -5.65
CA ALA A 49 -12.69 1.19 -6.25
C ALA A 49 -13.21 1.00 -7.67
N TRP A 50 -12.43 0.36 -8.54
CA TRP A 50 -12.80 0.17 -9.95
C TRP A 50 -14.15 -0.52 -10.15
N PHE A 51 -14.54 -1.40 -9.23
CA PHE A 51 -15.80 -2.15 -9.32
C PHE A 51 -17.02 -1.38 -8.80
N GLU A 52 -16.84 -0.18 -8.23
CA GLU A 52 -17.94 0.69 -7.80
C GLU A 52 -18.50 1.53 -8.95
N PHE A 53 -17.81 1.57 -10.09
CA PHE A 53 -18.26 2.32 -11.26
C PHE A 53 -19.22 1.50 -12.11
N GLU A 54 -20.35 2.10 -12.49
CA GLU A 54 -21.36 1.48 -13.35
C GLU A 54 -20.81 1.04 -14.72
N ASP A 55 -19.81 1.73 -15.23
CA ASP A 55 -19.15 1.41 -16.50
C ASP A 55 -18.19 0.23 -16.41
N SER A 56 -17.87 -0.22 -15.22
CA SER A 56 -16.95 -1.35 -14.97
C SER A 56 -17.66 -2.71 -14.96
N VAL A 57 -18.63 -2.87 -15.85
CA VAL A 57 -19.48 -4.07 -15.97
C VAL A 57 -19.58 -4.53 -17.42
N ILE A 58 -19.38 -5.81 -17.67
CA ILE A 58 -19.67 -6.46 -18.95
C ILE A 58 -20.57 -7.66 -18.71
N PRO A 59 -21.85 -7.62 -19.16
CA PRO A 59 -22.74 -8.74 -18.99
C PRO A 59 -22.32 -9.95 -19.84
N PHE A 60 -22.58 -11.14 -19.34
CA PHE A 60 -22.41 -12.37 -20.10
C PHE A 60 -23.57 -12.55 -21.08
N ARG A 61 -23.25 -12.97 -22.31
CA ARG A 61 -24.25 -13.17 -23.37
C ARG A 61 -25.07 -14.44 -23.16
N THR A 62 -24.45 -15.47 -22.59
CA THR A 62 -25.07 -16.78 -22.37
C THR A 62 -24.68 -17.37 -21.02
N LYS A 63 -25.52 -18.31 -20.53
CA LYS A 63 -25.20 -19.06 -19.30
C LYS A 63 -23.96 -19.95 -19.47
N SER A 64 -23.70 -20.43 -20.69
CA SER A 64 -22.49 -21.20 -20.99
C SER A 64 -21.23 -20.34 -20.83
N GLU A 65 -21.24 -19.11 -21.37
CA GLU A 65 -20.14 -18.17 -21.23
C GLU A 65 -19.80 -17.88 -19.77
N LEU A 66 -20.81 -17.65 -18.93
CA LEU A 66 -20.62 -17.46 -17.51
C LEU A 66 -20.03 -18.72 -16.82
N LYS A 67 -20.50 -19.91 -17.21
CA LYS A 67 -20.00 -21.17 -16.69
C LYS A 67 -18.52 -21.37 -17.03
N ASP A 68 -18.20 -21.19 -18.33
CA ASP A 68 -16.83 -21.31 -18.83
C ASP A 68 -15.89 -20.28 -18.16
N PHE A 69 -16.40 -19.07 -17.90
CA PHE A 69 -15.65 -18.03 -17.19
C PHE A 69 -15.31 -18.46 -15.75
N LYS A 70 -16.29 -19.01 -15.02
CA LYS A 70 -16.13 -19.50 -13.65
C LYS A 70 -15.15 -20.67 -13.53
N GLU A 71 -15.18 -21.58 -14.51
CA GLU A 71 -14.28 -22.75 -14.55
C GLU A 71 -12.84 -22.38 -14.89
N ASN A 72 -12.62 -21.19 -15.47
CA ASN A 72 -11.30 -20.71 -15.90
C ASN A 72 -10.87 -19.45 -15.16
N LEU A 73 -11.16 -19.34 -13.86
CA LEU A 73 -10.64 -18.27 -13.02
C LEU A 73 -9.14 -18.42 -12.81
N THR A 74 -8.45 -17.30 -12.82
CA THR A 74 -7.05 -17.22 -12.39
C THR A 74 -6.99 -17.06 -10.87
N LYS A 75 -5.87 -17.44 -10.25
CA LYS A 75 -5.65 -17.24 -8.81
C LYS A 75 -5.77 -15.78 -8.38
N ASP A 76 -5.37 -14.85 -9.24
CA ASP A 76 -5.50 -13.41 -8.99
C ASP A 76 -6.97 -12.98 -8.97
N GLU A 77 -7.79 -13.51 -9.88
CA GLU A 77 -9.23 -13.24 -9.91
C GLU A 77 -9.97 -13.86 -8.72
N GLU A 78 -9.59 -15.09 -8.31
CA GLU A 78 -10.12 -15.72 -7.10
C GLU A 78 -9.80 -14.88 -5.85
N SER A 79 -8.55 -14.46 -5.70
CA SER A 79 -8.12 -13.60 -4.58
C SER A 79 -8.85 -12.25 -4.57
N GLU A 80 -9.10 -11.66 -5.72
CA GLU A 80 -9.84 -10.40 -5.85
C GLU A 80 -11.28 -10.56 -5.39
N MET A 81 -11.94 -11.64 -5.81
CA MET A 81 -13.32 -11.94 -5.41
C MET A 81 -13.46 -12.33 -3.93
N GLU A 82 -12.42 -12.94 -3.34
CA GLU A 82 -12.41 -13.27 -1.90
C GLU A 82 -12.22 -12.02 -1.02
N ARG A 83 -11.50 -11.03 -1.53
CA ARG A 83 -11.18 -9.80 -0.77
C ARG A 83 -12.26 -8.74 -0.87
N PHE A 84 -12.97 -8.69 -2.00
CA PHE A 84 -13.91 -7.64 -2.34
C PHE A 84 -15.23 -8.23 -2.85
N ASP A 85 -16.31 -7.52 -2.62
CA ASP A 85 -17.65 -7.90 -3.11
C ASP A 85 -17.80 -7.54 -4.59
N VAL A 86 -17.09 -8.27 -5.45
CA VAL A 86 -17.03 -8.04 -6.90
C VAL A 86 -17.96 -8.97 -7.62
N SER A 87 -18.84 -8.44 -8.47
CA SER A 87 -19.74 -9.24 -9.29
C SER A 87 -19.01 -9.99 -10.43
N TRP A 88 -19.66 -11.03 -10.98
CA TRP A 88 -19.11 -11.75 -12.14
C TRP A 88 -18.97 -10.87 -13.36
N GLU A 89 -19.87 -9.93 -13.55
CA GLU A 89 -19.90 -8.97 -14.65
C GLU A 89 -18.77 -7.94 -14.52
N ASN A 90 -18.46 -7.51 -13.28
CA ASN A 90 -17.27 -6.69 -13.00
C ASN A 90 -15.98 -7.48 -13.30
N MET A 91 -15.91 -8.75 -12.86
CA MET A 91 -14.74 -9.59 -13.12
C MET A 91 -14.55 -9.88 -14.62
N HIS A 92 -15.65 -10.00 -15.37
CA HIS A 92 -15.62 -10.09 -16.84
C HIS A 92 -15.03 -8.82 -17.47
N TRP A 93 -15.46 -7.65 -16.99
CA TRP A 93 -14.90 -6.36 -17.41
C TRP A 93 -13.40 -6.25 -17.05
N ARG A 94 -13.02 -6.65 -15.84
CA ARG A 94 -11.65 -6.64 -15.37
C ARG A 94 -10.74 -7.48 -16.28
N ARG A 95 -11.10 -8.72 -16.58
CA ARG A 95 -10.34 -9.62 -17.45
C ARG A 95 -10.13 -9.02 -18.85
N LYS A 96 -11.17 -8.42 -19.40
CA LYS A 96 -11.09 -7.76 -20.70
C LYS A 96 -10.20 -6.52 -20.64
N THR A 97 -10.38 -5.67 -19.64
CA THR A 97 -9.59 -4.43 -19.46
C THR A 97 -8.12 -4.73 -19.23
N LEU A 98 -7.82 -5.74 -18.40
CA LEU A 98 -6.46 -6.22 -18.16
C LEU A 98 -5.77 -6.63 -19.46
N ARG A 99 -6.47 -7.38 -20.31
CA ARG A 99 -5.93 -7.80 -21.60
C ARG A 99 -5.79 -6.64 -22.58
N ASP A 100 -6.84 -5.86 -22.76
CA ASP A 100 -6.97 -4.89 -23.88
C ASP A 100 -6.26 -3.55 -23.58
N LYS A 101 -6.25 -3.11 -22.31
CA LYS A 101 -5.67 -1.82 -21.90
C LYS A 101 -4.34 -1.94 -21.16
N CYS A 102 -4.14 -3.05 -20.44
CA CYS A 102 -2.96 -3.25 -19.61
C CYS A 102 -1.99 -4.30 -20.18
N ASN A 103 -2.24 -4.85 -21.36
CA ASN A 103 -1.42 -5.90 -22.01
C ASN A 103 -1.19 -7.14 -21.11
N GLY A 104 -2.14 -7.48 -20.25
CA GLY A 104 -2.02 -8.58 -19.29
C GLY A 104 -1.19 -8.28 -18.05
N ASP A 105 -0.70 -7.06 -17.89
CA ASP A 105 0.07 -6.64 -16.70
C ASP A 105 -0.88 -6.28 -15.55
N VAL A 106 -0.95 -7.18 -14.56
CA VAL A 106 -1.78 -7.03 -13.37
C VAL A 106 -1.36 -5.81 -12.53
N ASN A 107 -0.06 -5.53 -12.46
CA ASN A 107 0.43 -4.38 -11.69
C ASN A 107 -0.01 -3.06 -12.33
N LYS A 108 0.04 -2.99 -13.67
CA LYS A 108 -0.49 -1.86 -14.40
C LYS A 108 -2.00 -1.72 -14.21
N PHE A 109 -2.74 -2.82 -14.21
CA PHE A 109 -4.18 -2.79 -13.93
C PHE A 109 -4.46 -2.22 -12.54
N ARG A 110 -3.80 -2.72 -11.49
CA ARG A 110 -3.96 -2.27 -10.11
C ARG A 110 -3.58 -0.79 -9.93
N GLN A 111 -2.62 -0.29 -10.69
CA GLN A 111 -2.26 1.13 -10.69
C GLN A 111 -3.35 2.01 -11.28
N GLU A 112 -3.90 1.63 -12.44
CA GLU A 112 -4.89 2.43 -13.18
C GLU A 112 -6.33 2.22 -12.65
N TYR A 113 -6.60 1.02 -12.14
CA TYR A 113 -7.89 0.56 -11.64
C TYR A 113 -7.73 -0.11 -10.27
N PRO A 114 -7.42 0.64 -9.22
CA PRO A 114 -7.14 0.07 -7.91
C PRO A 114 -8.41 -0.47 -7.24
N SER A 115 -8.25 -1.56 -6.49
CA SER A 115 -9.30 -2.16 -5.66
C SER A 115 -9.28 -1.62 -4.24
N ASP A 116 -8.12 -1.11 -3.81
CA ASP A 116 -7.90 -0.64 -2.44
C ASP A 116 -6.84 0.51 -2.44
N PRO A 117 -6.98 1.50 -1.54
CA PRO A 117 -6.09 2.66 -1.48
C PRO A 117 -4.61 2.31 -1.28
N ASN A 118 -4.33 1.22 -0.52
CA ASN A 118 -2.95 0.84 -0.24
C ASN A 118 -2.26 0.30 -1.50
N GLU A 119 -2.97 -0.48 -2.29
CA GLU A 119 -2.44 -1.03 -3.54
C GLU A 119 -2.03 0.08 -4.52
N CYS A 120 -2.87 1.10 -4.67
CA CYS A 120 -2.64 2.14 -5.68
C CYS A 120 -1.39 2.97 -5.41
N PHE A 121 -1.05 3.22 -4.16
CA PHE A 121 0.17 3.95 -3.82
C PHE A 121 1.42 3.07 -3.89
N LEU A 122 1.32 1.80 -3.52
CA LEU A 122 2.46 0.89 -3.51
C LEU A 122 2.92 0.53 -4.93
N LEU A 123 1.99 0.40 -5.88
CA LEU A 123 2.25 -0.13 -7.22
C LEU A 123 2.69 0.92 -8.24
N SER A 124 2.43 2.20 -7.99
CA SER A 124 2.75 3.27 -8.93
C SER A 124 4.24 3.60 -9.04
N SER A 125 5.06 3.20 -8.08
CA SER A 125 6.52 3.20 -8.23
C SER A 125 6.95 1.83 -8.80
N ARG A 126 7.91 1.81 -9.75
CA ARG A 126 8.52 0.53 -10.18
C ARG A 126 9.31 -0.05 -9.00
N PRO A 127 8.73 -0.90 -8.16
CA PRO A 127 9.42 -1.35 -6.96
C PRO A 127 10.57 -2.26 -7.37
N ARG A 128 11.71 -2.05 -6.75
CA ARG A 128 12.91 -2.86 -6.95
C ARG A 128 12.71 -4.29 -6.41
N PHE A 129 11.77 -4.45 -5.49
CA PHE A 129 11.42 -5.71 -4.84
C PHE A 129 9.98 -6.10 -5.19
N ASN A 130 9.70 -7.40 -5.19
CA ASN A 130 8.34 -7.90 -5.37
C ASN A 130 7.46 -7.45 -4.20
N ILE A 131 6.41 -6.68 -4.50
CA ILE A 131 5.52 -6.07 -3.51
C ILE A 131 4.80 -7.12 -2.67
N GLU A 132 4.38 -8.22 -3.28
CA GLU A 132 3.69 -9.31 -2.58
C GLU A 132 4.58 -9.90 -1.49
N ILE A 133 5.86 -10.14 -1.81
CA ILE A 133 6.86 -10.61 -0.85
C ILE A 133 7.09 -9.57 0.25
N VAL A 134 7.20 -8.29 -0.10
CA VAL A 134 7.39 -7.20 0.88
C VAL A 134 6.19 -7.09 1.80
N ASP A 135 4.97 -7.21 1.29
CA ASP A 135 3.74 -7.17 2.10
C ASP A 135 3.64 -8.39 3.05
N GLU A 136 3.96 -9.60 2.55
CA GLU A 136 4.05 -10.80 3.39
C GLU A 136 5.09 -10.64 4.50
N MET A 137 6.28 -10.13 4.17
CA MET A 137 7.33 -9.86 5.14
C MET A 137 6.89 -8.80 6.17
N SER A 138 6.19 -7.76 5.74
CA SER A 138 5.66 -6.72 6.63
C SER A 138 4.61 -7.29 7.59
N LYS A 139 3.69 -8.13 7.10
CA LYS A 139 2.69 -8.81 7.92
C LYS A 139 3.35 -9.78 8.92
N ALA A 140 4.39 -10.51 8.50
CA ALA A 140 5.16 -11.38 9.37
C ALA A 140 5.92 -10.60 10.44
N ALA A 141 6.56 -9.49 10.07
CA ALA A 141 7.29 -8.62 10.99
C ALA A 141 6.39 -8.01 12.07
N LYS A 142 5.17 -7.59 11.72
CA LYS A 142 4.19 -7.06 12.69
C LYS A 142 3.75 -8.09 13.74
N LYS A 143 3.87 -9.38 13.45
CA LYS A 143 3.52 -10.48 14.37
C LYS A 143 4.69 -10.91 15.24
N GLN A 144 5.92 -10.44 14.99
CA GLN A 144 7.08 -10.81 15.78
C GLN A 144 7.01 -10.18 17.17
N ILE A 145 7.25 -11.00 18.18
CA ILE A 145 7.38 -10.55 19.56
C ILE A 145 8.82 -10.05 19.74
N TYR A 146 9.00 -8.91 20.34
CA TYR A 146 10.30 -8.35 20.68
C TYR A 146 10.33 -7.83 22.12
N LYS A 147 11.54 -7.75 22.69
CA LYS A 147 11.78 -7.06 23.95
C LYS A 147 12.15 -5.62 23.65
N LEU A 148 11.49 -4.68 24.29
CA LEU A 148 11.79 -3.25 24.16
C LEU A 148 12.72 -2.84 25.31
N GLY A 149 13.72 -2.03 25.03
CA GLY A 149 14.66 -1.59 26.05
C GLY A 149 15.65 -0.54 25.58
N THR A 150 16.58 -0.23 26.45
CA THR A 150 17.71 0.69 26.23
C THR A 150 19.03 -0.06 26.35
N MET A 151 20.07 0.43 25.67
CA MET A 151 21.44 -0.05 25.87
C MET A 151 22.12 0.80 26.94
N ALA A 152 22.51 0.17 28.05
CA ALA A 152 23.30 0.82 29.08
C ALA A 152 24.80 0.60 28.81
N ASP A 153 25.55 1.69 28.74
CA ASP A 153 27.00 1.66 28.60
C ASP A 153 27.64 1.49 30.01
N GLN A 154 28.38 0.42 30.19
CA GLN A 154 29.14 0.15 31.42
C GLN A 154 30.65 0.15 31.14
N ARG A 155 31.16 1.16 30.47
CA ARG A 155 32.58 1.45 30.19
C ARG A 155 33.34 0.44 29.30
N GLU A 156 33.04 -0.85 29.36
CA GLU A 156 33.66 -1.91 28.54
C GLU A 156 32.63 -2.89 27.97
N THR A 157 31.41 -2.89 28.48
CA THR A 157 30.35 -3.78 28.03
C THR A 157 29.03 -3.04 27.92
N ALA A 158 28.36 -3.16 26.80
CA ALA A 158 26.99 -2.70 26.65
C ALA A 158 26.01 -3.79 27.10
N SER A 159 25.05 -3.44 27.92
CA SER A 159 24.00 -4.36 28.37
C SER A 159 22.62 -3.85 27.98
N PHE A 160 21.76 -4.76 27.55
CA PHE A 160 20.36 -4.45 27.27
C PHE A 160 19.56 -4.39 28.58
N VAL A 161 18.89 -3.27 28.80
CA VAL A 161 18.01 -3.07 29.97
C VAL A 161 16.57 -2.97 29.43
N PRO A 162 15.66 -3.87 29.85
CA PRO A 162 14.25 -3.78 29.48
C PRO A 162 13.63 -2.45 29.91
N ASP A 163 13.00 -1.74 28.96
CA ASP A 163 12.35 -0.45 29.22
C ASP A 163 11.25 -0.24 28.16
N HIS A 164 10.03 0.01 28.61
CA HIS A 164 8.88 0.24 27.72
C HIS A 164 8.99 1.51 26.87
N SER A 165 9.84 2.44 27.25
CA SER A 165 10.16 3.66 26.49
C SER A 165 11.47 3.57 25.70
N GLY A 166 12.13 2.42 25.72
CA GLY A 166 13.42 2.21 25.08
C GLY A 166 13.34 2.24 23.54
N ASN A 167 14.46 2.57 22.90
CA ASN A 167 14.58 2.67 21.44
C ASN A 167 15.07 1.38 20.78
N TRP A 168 15.47 0.38 21.56
CA TRP A 168 15.98 -0.88 21.05
C TRP A 168 14.92 -1.97 21.07
N ARG A 169 14.84 -2.71 19.95
CA ARG A 169 13.97 -3.88 19.80
C ARG A 169 14.83 -5.12 19.63
N VAL A 170 14.76 -6.03 20.57
CA VAL A 170 15.49 -7.30 20.52
C VAL A 170 14.49 -8.41 20.19
N TYR A 171 14.61 -8.98 19.00
CA TYR A 171 13.76 -10.06 18.51
C TYR A 171 14.24 -11.43 18.95
N GLU A 172 15.55 -11.64 19.00
CA GLU A 172 16.20 -12.86 19.45
C GLU A 172 17.40 -12.53 20.34
N GLU A 173 17.65 -13.35 21.35
CA GLU A 173 18.85 -13.23 22.17
C GLU A 173 20.08 -13.71 21.39
N PRO A 174 21.25 -13.09 21.59
CA PRO A 174 22.48 -13.54 20.97
C PRO A 174 22.81 -14.98 21.39
N GLN A 175 23.20 -15.79 20.40
CA GLN A 175 23.64 -17.16 20.64
C GLN A 175 25.15 -17.20 20.76
N TYR A 176 25.64 -17.97 21.71
CA TYR A 176 27.08 -18.21 21.88
C TYR A 176 27.61 -18.94 20.63
N ASP A 177 28.79 -18.56 20.14
CA ASP A 177 29.42 -19.08 18.92
C ASP A 177 28.74 -18.73 17.58
N SER A 178 27.78 -17.82 17.55
CA SER A 178 27.20 -17.33 16.32
C SER A 178 27.95 -16.10 15.81
N GLN A 179 28.04 -15.99 14.47
CA GLN A 179 28.57 -14.79 13.82
C GLN A 179 27.43 -13.80 13.57
N TYR A 180 27.65 -12.55 13.92
CA TYR A 180 26.70 -11.46 13.73
C TYR A 180 27.26 -10.42 12.79
N VAL A 181 26.37 -9.82 11.98
CA VAL A 181 26.71 -8.70 11.12
C VAL A 181 25.95 -7.48 11.64
N MET A 182 26.65 -6.39 11.87
CA MET A 182 26.07 -5.12 12.24
C MET A 182 26.02 -4.22 11.00
N THR A 183 24.84 -3.66 10.71
CA THR A 183 24.67 -2.62 9.72
C THR A 183 24.17 -1.36 10.43
N VAL A 184 24.78 -0.23 10.09
CA VAL A 184 24.40 1.08 10.64
C VAL A 184 24.02 1.98 9.49
N ASP A 185 22.79 2.51 9.53
CA ASP A 185 22.38 3.60 8.66
C ASP A 185 22.62 4.91 9.41
N THR A 186 23.56 5.70 8.88
CA THR A 186 23.95 7.00 9.45
C THR A 186 23.23 8.17 8.78
N CYS A 187 22.24 7.91 7.94
CA CYS A 187 21.43 8.97 7.33
C CYS A 187 20.70 9.76 8.42
N THR A 188 21.04 11.00 8.54
CA THR A 188 20.38 11.99 9.40
C THR A 188 19.12 12.51 8.74
N GLY A 189 18.27 11.72 8.21
CA GLY A 189 16.93 12.06 7.69
C GLY A 189 16.57 13.55 7.60
N GLU A 190 17.37 14.36 6.87
CA GLU A 190 17.01 15.71 6.46
C GLU A 190 16.39 15.72 5.06
#